data_3f006fb9aaafde8a25070e313ede7442
#
_entry.id   3f006fb9aaafde8a25070e313ede7442
#
_cell.length_a   1.000
_cell.length_b   1.000
_cell.length_c   1.000
_cell.angle_alpha   90.00
_cell.angle_beta   90.00
_cell.angle_gamma   90.00
#
_symmetry.space_group_name_H-M   'P 1'
#
loop_
_entity.id
_entity.type
_entity.pdbx_description
1 polymer ?
#
loop_
_entity_poly.entity_id
_entity_poly.type
_entity_poly.pdbx_seq_one_letter_code
_entity_poly.pdbx_strand_id
1 'polypeptide(L)'
;KKQQAKTSTSTTSETTTTTAATTTTTTSVPNSKSFALAGQCPAGREDLGWQSWTLLHSIAAYYPDDPTSEDQIRAKQFMNAFGYLYPCSHCAEAYCEDKKDLPIRVETRKLFSVWMCQMHNRVNVKLNKTVFDCNIDLLDARWRRNKHCEIDLEEGEDDASTSLGRM
;
A
#
# COMPACT_ATOMS: atom_id res chain seq x y z
N LYS A 1 -17.84 47.64 38.35
CA LYS A 1 -19.15 47.16 38.83
C LYS A 1 -19.10 45.64 38.73
N LYS A 2 -18.78 44.87 39.77
CA LYS A 2 -19.62 44.27 40.84
C LYS A 2 -20.85 43.57 40.23
N GLN A 3 -21.07 42.34 40.40
CA GLN A 3 -21.38 41.40 41.48
C GLN A 3 -22.11 40.24 40.79
N GLN A 4 -22.37 39.01 41.18
CA GLN A 4 -22.23 38.27 42.43
C GLN A 4 -22.62 36.80 42.15
N ALA A 5 -22.11 35.92 42.96
CA ALA A 5 -22.38 34.48 43.02
C ALA A 5 -23.82 34.14 43.41
N LYS A 6 -24.29 32.96 43.04
CA LYS A 6 -25.26 32.19 43.85
C LYS A 6 -24.98 30.69 43.76
N THR A 7 -24.66 30.19 44.93
CA THR A 7 -24.58 28.80 45.35
C THR A 7 -25.97 28.19 45.45
N SER A 8 -26.16 26.94 45.07
CA SER A 8 -27.25 26.11 45.59
C SER A 8 -26.83 24.66 45.67
N THR A 9 -26.81 24.17 46.86
CA THR A 9 -26.54 22.80 47.33
C THR A 9 -27.85 22.00 47.35
N SER A 10 -27.82 20.70 46.96
CA SER A 10 -28.65 19.62 47.52
C SER A 10 -28.20 18.30 46.89
N THR A 11 -27.59 17.43 47.62
CA THR A 11 -28.02 16.35 48.49
C THR A 11 -28.49 15.10 47.76
N THR A 12 -27.60 14.11 47.76
CA THR A 12 -27.68 12.65 48.01
C THR A 12 -28.83 11.82 47.44
N SER A 13 -28.45 10.77 46.67
CA SER A 13 -28.82 9.39 47.06
C SER A 13 -27.91 8.37 46.31
N GLU A 14 -27.22 7.55 47.08
CA GLU A 14 -26.45 6.38 46.65
C GLU A 14 -27.44 5.29 46.20
N THR A 15 -27.15 4.67 45.02
CA THR A 15 -27.70 3.35 44.71
C THR A 15 -26.53 2.51 44.20
N THR A 16 -26.11 1.62 45.08
CA THR A 16 -25.08 0.59 44.80
C THR A 16 -25.68 -0.45 43.86
N THR A 17 -25.24 -0.54 42.63
CA THR A 17 -25.51 -1.68 41.76
C THR A 17 -24.18 -2.35 41.42
N THR A 18 -23.98 -3.49 42.02
CA THR A 18 -22.85 -4.42 41.73
C THR A 18 -23.08 -5.03 40.37
N THR A 19 -22.27 -4.66 39.40
CA THR A 19 -22.25 -5.33 38.10
C THR A 19 -20.93 -6.04 37.92
N ALA A 20 -20.99 -7.36 37.76
CA ALA A 20 -19.90 -8.25 37.57
C ALA A 20 -19.05 -7.86 36.34
N ALA A 21 -17.74 -7.69 36.52
CA ALA A 21 -16.78 -7.46 35.45
C ALA A 21 -16.55 -8.77 34.67
N THR A 22 -17.13 -8.87 33.49
CA THR A 22 -16.75 -9.89 32.51
C THR A 22 -15.44 -9.44 31.87
N THR A 23 -14.35 -10.06 32.26
CA THR A 23 -13.03 -9.87 31.67
C THR A 23 -13.02 -10.49 30.27
N THR A 24 -13.28 -9.69 29.25
CA THR A 24 -13.08 -10.10 27.86
C THR A 24 -11.59 -9.97 27.54
N THR A 25 -10.88 -11.07 27.53
CA THR A 25 -9.48 -11.14 27.05
C THR A 25 -9.49 -10.88 25.55
N THR A 26 -9.22 -9.65 25.16
CA THR A 26 -9.04 -9.30 23.75
C THR A 26 -7.64 -9.73 23.32
N THR A 27 -7.56 -10.91 22.73
CA THR A 27 -6.36 -11.34 22.02
C THR A 27 -6.19 -10.42 20.82
N SER A 28 -5.23 -9.51 20.86
CA SER A 28 -4.87 -8.66 19.75
C SER A 28 -4.24 -9.50 18.63
N VAL A 29 -5.04 -9.86 17.62
CA VAL A 29 -4.55 -10.43 16.36
C VAL A 29 -3.71 -9.35 15.67
N PRO A 30 -2.48 -9.63 15.19
CA PRO A 30 -1.72 -8.66 14.46
C PRO A 30 -2.48 -8.25 13.19
N ASN A 31 -2.60 -6.96 13.02
CA ASN A 31 -3.29 -6.21 11.98
C ASN A 31 -2.97 -6.76 10.56
N SER A 32 -3.72 -7.76 10.11
CA SER A 32 -3.87 -8.01 8.70
C SER A 32 -4.77 -6.88 8.17
N LYS A 33 -4.20 -5.95 7.41
CA LYS A 33 -4.97 -4.95 6.67
C LYS A 33 -5.89 -5.69 5.70
N SER A 34 -7.08 -6.05 6.18
CA SER A 34 -8.07 -6.73 5.39
C SER A 34 -8.53 -5.80 4.27
N PHE A 35 -8.52 -6.35 3.07
CA PHE A 35 -9.12 -5.73 1.90
C PHE A 35 -10.55 -5.29 2.22
N ALA A 36 -10.91 -4.05 1.90
CA ALA A 36 -12.20 -3.48 2.23
C ALA A 36 -13.34 -4.30 1.62
N LEU A 37 -14.11 -4.96 2.49
CA LEU A 37 -15.33 -5.65 2.12
C LEU A 37 -16.53 -4.69 2.19
N ALA A 38 -17.63 -5.04 1.54
CA ALA A 38 -18.85 -4.23 1.51
C ALA A 38 -19.26 -3.79 2.93
N GLY A 39 -19.33 -2.47 3.16
CA GLY A 39 -19.65 -1.86 4.46
C GLY A 39 -18.48 -1.15 5.13
N GLN A 40 -17.25 -1.24 4.58
CA GLN A 40 -16.09 -0.48 5.04
C GLN A 40 -15.90 0.79 4.19
N CYS A 41 -15.19 1.77 4.74
CA CYS A 41 -14.85 2.98 3.99
C CYS A 41 -13.97 2.66 2.77
N PRO A 42 -14.09 3.43 1.68
CA PRO A 42 -13.16 3.33 0.56
C PRO A 42 -11.70 3.46 1.02
N ALA A 43 -10.79 2.89 0.24
CA ALA A 43 -9.36 2.95 0.54
C ALA A 43 -8.88 4.40 0.70
N GLY A 44 -8.24 4.68 1.82
CA GLY A 44 -7.61 5.96 2.09
C GLY A 44 -6.34 6.18 1.27
N ARG A 45 -5.78 7.39 1.34
CA ARG A 45 -4.55 7.74 0.62
C ARG A 45 -3.37 6.83 0.94
N GLU A 46 -3.23 6.41 2.19
CA GLU A 46 -2.15 5.50 2.61
C GLU A 46 -2.34 4.10 2.04
N ASP A 47 -3.57 3.58 2.06
CA ASP A 47 -3.90 2.26 1.52
C ASP A 47 -3.71 2.23 0.00
N LEU A 48 -4.19 3.27 -0.70
CA LEU A 48 -3.94 3.44 -2.13
C LEU A 48 -2.45 3.48 -2.44
N GLY A 49 -1.67 4.25 -1.67
CA GLY A 49 -0.23 4.35 -1.84
C GLY A 49 0.46 3.00 -1.66
N TRP A 50 0.18 2.31 -0.57
CA TRP A 50 0.80 1.03 -0.28
C TRP A 50 0.50 -0.03 -1.35
N GLN A 51 -0.77 -0.17 -1.74
CA GLN A 51 -1.20 -1.12 -2.77
C GLN A 51 -0.62 -0.78 -4.14
N SER A 52 -0.63 0.51 -4.50
CA SER A 52 -0.07 0.99 -5.77
C SER A 52 1.43 0.72 -5.87
N TRP A 53 2.20 1.05 -4.83
CA TRP A 53 3.65 0.80 -4.83
C TRP A 53 3.97 -0.70 -4.89
N THR A 54 3.18 -1.55 -4.23
CA THR A 54 3.32 -3.00 -4.32
C THR A 54 3.13 -3.48 -5.77
N LEU A 55 2.06 -3.04 -6.44
CA LEU A 55 1.79 -3.39 -7.82
C LEU A 55 2.90 -2.88 -8.76
N LEU A 56 3.28 -1.60 -8.64
CA LEU A 56 4.26 -0.97 -9.52
C LEU A 56 5.65 -1.60 -9.41
N HIS A 57 6.10 -1.90 -8.19
CA HIS A 57 7.36 -2.62 -7.98
C HIS A 57 7.31 -4.05 -8.49
N SER A 58 6.17 -4.74 -8.34
CA SER A 58 5.99 -6.08 -8.90
C SER A 58 6.05 -6.07 -10.43
N ILE A 59 5.39 -5.10 -11.07
CA ILE A 59 5.47 -4.92 -12.53
C ILE A 59 6.94 -4.73 -12.96
N ALA A 60 7.68 -3.86 -12.29
CA ALA A 60 9.08 -3.60 -12.62
C ALA A 60 9.99 -4.82 -12.37
N ALA A 61 9.74 -5.57 -11.29
CA ALA A 61 10.51 -6.76 -10.91
C ALA A 61 10.33 -7.93 -11.89
N TYR A 62 9.14 -8.06 -12.48
CA TYR A 62 8.83 -9.12 -13.46
C TYR A 62 8.83 -8.63 -14.92
N TYR A 63 9.29 -7.41 -15.17
CA TYR A 63 9.50 -6.89 -16.51
C TYR A 63 10.56 -7.72 -17.23
N PRO A 64 10.52 -7.90 -18.57
CA PRO A 64 11.54 -8.64 -19.31
C PRO A 64 12.96 -8.07 -19.09
N ASP A 65 13.95 -8.96 -18.93
CA ASP A 65 15.35 -8.53 -18.80
C ASP A 65 15.85 -7.85 -20.09
N ASP A 66 15.38 -8.35 -21.25
CA ASP A 66 15.63 -7.80 -22.58
C ASP A 66 14.29 -7.49 -23.27
N PRO A 67 13.67 -6.33 -22.96
CA PRO A 67 12.35 -5.97 -23.45
C PRO A 67 12.39 -5.56 -24.92
N THR A 68 11.37 -5.97 -25.67
CA THR A 68 11.18 -5.49 -27.04
C THR A 68 10.84 -3.99 -27.05
N SER A 69 10.96 -3.36 -28.22
CA SER A 69 10.55 -1.95 -28.39
C SER A 69 9.07 -1.75 -28.03
N GLU A 70 8.23 -2.74 -28.31
CA GLU A 70 6.80 -2.69 -27.95
C GLU A 70 6.59 -2.77 -26.44
N ASP A 71 7.32 -3.63 -25.73
CA ASP A 71 7.26 -3.69 -24.26
C ASP A 71 7.66 -2.35 -23.64
N GLN A 72 8.69 -1.71 -24.15
CA GLN A 72 9.16 -0.42 -23.68
C GLN A 72 8.11 0.68 -23.91
N ILE A 73 7.47 0.68 -25.09
CA ILE A 73 6.40 1.64 -25.40
C ILE A 73 5.23 1.44 -24.41
N ARG A 74 4.77 0.20 -24.22
CA ARG A 74 3.66 -0.13 -23.33
C ARG A 74 3.94 0.22 -21.88
N ALA A 75 5.15 -0.08 -21.39
CA ALA A 75 5.56 0.28 -20.04
C ALA A 75 5.57 1.79 -19.83
N LYS A 76 6.11 2.58 -20.76
CA LYS A 76 6.08 4.05 -20.72
C LYS A 76 4.65 4.59 -20.75
N GLN A 77 3.80 4.04 -21.63
CA GLN A 77 2.39 4.43 -21.71
C GLN A 77 1.65 4.16 -20.40
N PHE A 78 1.84 2.98 -19.83
CA PHE A 78 1.25 2.60 -18.54
C PHE A 78 1.68 3.59 -17.44
N MET A 79 2.96 3.86 -17.28
CA MET A 79 3.47 4.77 -16.24
C MET A 79 2.98 6.21 -16.42
N ASN A 80 2.77 6.64 -17.67
CA ASN A 80 2.19 7.95 -17.93
C ASN A 80 0.69 7.99 -17.62
N ALA A 81 -0.06 6.96 -18.04
CA ALA A 81 -1.50 6.84 -17.77
C ALA A 81 -1.75 6.70 -16.25
N PHE A 82 -0.93 5.91 -15.55
CA PHE A 82 -1.00 5.78 -14.10
C PHE A 82 -0.92 7.12 -13.39
N GLY A 83 0.07 7.96 -13.74
CA GLY A 83 0.21 9.29 -13.14
C GLY A 83 -0.97 10.22 -13.43
N TYR A 84 -1.60 10.08 -14.60
CA TYR A 84 -2.77 10.86 -14.97
C TYR A 84 -4.06 10.40 -14.29
N LEU A 85 -4.24 9.07 -14.15
CA LEU A 85 -5.47 8.46 -13.64
C LEU A 85 -5.45 8.23 -12.12
N TYR A 86 -4.34 8.52 -11.45
CA TYR A 86 -4.22 8.25 -10.01
C TYR A 86 -5.27 9.03 -9.21
N PRO A 87 -6.09 8.37 -8.36
CA PRO A 87 -7.29 9.00 -7.78
C PRO A 87 -7.00 10.08 -6.72
N CYS A 88 -5.77 10.21 -6.26
CA CYS A 88 -5.31 11.30 -5.39
C CYS A 88 -4.67 12.39 -6.24
N SER A 89 -5.36 13.48 -6.55
CA SER A 89 -4.89 14.56 -7.43
C SER A 89 -3.54 15.15 -7.01
N HIS A 90 -3.38 15.49 -5.73
CA HIS A 90 -2.11 15.97 -5.19
C HIS A 90 -0.97 14.96 -5.35
N CYS A 91 -1.24 13.66 -5.20
CA CYS A 91 -0.24 12.61 -5.40
C CYS A 91 0.11 12.46 -6.89
N ALA A 92 -0.89 12.57 -7.76
CA ALA A 92 -0.73 12.54 -9.22
C ALA A 92 0.14 13.70 -9.72
N GLU A 93 -0.13 14.91 -9.25
CA GLU A 93 0.66 16.11 -9.56
C GLU A 93 2.11 15.95 -9.11
N ALA A 94 2.33 15.53 -7.86
CA ALA A 94 3.66 15.30 -7.31
C ALA A 94 4.44 14.24 -8.10
N TYR A 95 3.78 13.14 -8.49
CA TYR A 95 4.37 12.11 -9.34
C TYR A 95 4.73 12.64 -10.74
N CYS A 96 3.85 13.41 -11.36
CA CYS A 96 4.10 14.01 -12.67
C CYS A 96 5.25 15.01 -12.63
N GLU A 97 5.39 15.76 -11.54
CA GLU A 97 6.52 16.68 -11.34
C GLU A 97 7.83 15.90 -11.20
N ASP A 98 7.86 14.89 -10.34
CA ASP A 98 9.05 14.05 -10.15
C ASP A 98 9.52 13.39 -11.46
N LYS A 99 8.61 13.02 -12.36
CA LYS A 99 8.96 12.46 -13.68
C LYS A 99 9.70 13.43 -14.60
N LYS A 100 9.56 14.74 -14.42
CA LYS A 100 10.30 15.73 -15.23
C LYS A 100 11.80 15.63 -14.95
N ASP A 101 12.17 15.46 -13.68
CA ASP A 101 13.56 15.36 -13.26
C ASP A 101 14.11 13.92 -13.33
N LEU A 102 13.23 12.94 -13.27
CA LEU A 102 13.57 11.52 -13.31
C LEU A 102 12.79 10.82 -14.43
N PRO A 103 13.24 10.93 -15.69
CA PRO A 103 12.58 10.31 -16.84
C PRO A 103 12.45 8.78 -16.71
N ILE A 104 11.34 8.24 -17.19
CA ILE A 104 11.04 6.80 -17.13
C ILE A 104 12.11 5.99 -17.86
N ARG A 105 12.69 5.00 -17.18
CA ARG A 105 13.72 4.10 -17.71
C ARG A 105 13.14 2.68 -17.81
N VAL A 106 12.98 2.19 -19.02
CA VAL A 106 12.38 0.87 -19.30
C VAL A 106 13.21 0.06 -20.31
N GLU A 107 14.44 0.46 -20.54
CA GLU A 107 15.33 -0.15 -21.52
C GLU A 107 15.75 -1.56 -21.11
N THR A 108 15.73 -1.86 -19.82
CA THR A 108 15.93 -3.19 -19.24
C THR A 108 15.12 -3.32 -17.94
N ARG A 109 14.87 -4.54 -17.48
CA ARG A 109 14.25 -4.80 -16.17
C ARG A 109 15.00 -4.08 -15.03
N LYS A 110 16.32 -4.20 -15.03
CA LYS A 110 17.17 -3.56 -14.01
C LYS A 110 16.95 -2.05 -13.95
N LEU A 111 16.97 -1.39 -15.09
CA LEU A 111 16.77 0.06 -15.16
C LEU A 111 15.37 0.46 -14.73
N PHE A 112 14.36 -0.33 -15.08
CA PHE A 112 12.99 -0.06 -14.69
C PHE A 112 12.78 -0.26 -13.17
N SER A 113 13.33 -1.32 -12.58
CA SER A 113 13.26 -1.59 -11.14
C SER A 113 13.98 -0.50 -10.33
N VAL A 114 15.17 -0.09 -10.76
CA VAL A 114 15.93 1.00 -10.10
C VAL A 114 15.18 2.33 -10.23
N TRP A 115 14.66 2.66 -11.42
CA TRP A 115 13.86 3.85 -11.63
C TRP A 115 12.63 3.87 -10.71
N MET A 116 11.92 2.75 -10.59
CA MET A 116 10.76 2.61 -9.70
C MET A 116 11.11 2.88 -8.25
N CYS A 117 12.24 2.34 -7.79
CA CYS A 117 12.75 2.58 -6.44
C CYS A 117 13.10 4.07 -6.22
N GLN A 118 13.75 4.69 -7.17
CA GLN A 118 14.10 6.11 -7.09
C GLN A 118 12.85 7.00 -7.03
N MET A 119 11.83 6.71 -7.83
CA MET A 119 10.53 7.40 -7.78
C MET A 119 9.86 7.22 -6.42
N HIS A 120 9.84 5.99 -5.88
CA HIS A 120 9.29 5.73 -4.55
C HIS A 120 10.06 6.50 -3.46
N ASN A 121 11.39 6.54 -3.55
CA ASN A 121 12.22 7.29 -2.61
C ASN A 121 11.95 8.81 -2.64
N ARG A 122 11.64 9.40 -3.79
CA ARG A 122 11.21 10.82 -3.85
C ARG A 122 9.94 11.04 -3.02
N VAL A 123 8.98 10.12 -3.09
CA VAL A 123 7.78 10.18 -2.25
C VAL A 123 8.12 9.94 -0.77
N ASN A 124 9.00 8.99 -0.45
CA ASN A 124 9.45 8.75 0.91
C ASN A 124 10.06 10.00 1.54
N VAL A 125 10.93 10.70 0.81
CA VAL A 125 11.54 11.97 1.26
C VAL A 125 10.47 13.03 1.55
N LYS A 126 9.49 13.21 0.65
CA LYS A 126 8.38 14.17 0.85
C LYS A 126 7.51 13.82 2.07
N LEU A 127 7.45 12.55 2.42
CA LEU A 127 6.69 12.04 3.56
C LEU A 127 7.53 11.84 4.83
N ASN A 128 8.79 12.29 4.83
CA ASN A 128 9.76 12.08 5.93
C ASN A 128 9.90 10.59 6.31
N LYS A 129 9.83 9.69 5.33
CA LYS A 129 10.05 8.24 5.50
C LYS A 129 11.47 7.87 5.10
N THR A 130 11.95 6.76 5.65
CA THR A 130 13.27 6.20 5.29
C THR A 130 13.32 5.83 3.82
N VAL A 131 14.41 6.21 3.14
CA VAL A 131 14.69 5.79 1.78
C VAL A 131 15.20 4.35 1.73
N PHE A 132 14.89 3.64 0.65
CA PHE A 132 15.35 2.29 0.40
C PHE A 132 16.59 2.32 -0.50
N ASP A 133 17.54 1.43 -0.28
CA ASP A 133 18.68 1.25 -1.19
C ASP A 133 18.21 0.62 -2.49
N CYS A 134 18.39 1.34 -3.59
CA CYS A 134 17.95 0.91 -4.93
C CYS A 134 18.94 -0.07 -5.61
N ASN A 135 19.72 -0.81 -4.83
CA ASN A 135 20.52 -1.93 -5.33
C ASN A 135 19.60 -3.02 -5.89
N ILE A 136 19.92 -3.54 -7.08
CA ILE A 136 19.05 -4.51 -7.78
C ILE A 136 18.86 -5.82 -7.00
N ASP A 137 19.88 -6.29 -6.30
CA ASP A 137 19.81 -7.52 -5.52
C ASP A 137 18.85 -7.38 -4.33
N LEU A 138 18.83 -6.20 -3.70
CA LEU A 138 17.90 -5.87 -2.63
C LEU A 138 16.47 -5.69 -3.15
N LEU A 139 16.32 -5.13 -4.35
CA LEU A 139 15.02 -5.00 -5.01
C LEU A 139 14.46 -6.36 -5.39
N ASP A 140 15.29 -7.24 -5.95
CA ASP A 140 14.88 -8.60 -6.31
C ASP A 140 14.53 -9.42 -5.06
N ALA A 141 15.32 -9.33 -4.00
CA ALA A 141 15.01 -10.00 -2.74
C ALA A 141 13.66 -9.55 -2.14
N ARG A 142 13.25 -8.29 -2.36
CA ARG A 142 12.00 -7.72 -1.83
C ARG A 142 10.78 -7.98 -2.73
N TRP A 143 10.95 -7.95 -4.06
CA TRP A 143 9.82 -7.85 -4.99
C TRP A 143 9.68 -9.06 -5.93
N ARG A 144 10.69 -9.95 -5.99
CA ARG A 144 10.61 -11.20 -6.74
C ARG A 144 10.46 -12.38 -5.79
N ARG A 145 9.72 -13.40 -6.21
CA ARG A 145 9.67 -14.67 -5.50
C ARG A 145 11.07 -15.26 -5.39
N ASN A 146 11.44 -15.67 -4.21
CA ASN A 146 12.67 -16.38 -3.91
C ASN A 146 12.31 -17.71 -3.19
N LYS A 147 13.31 -18.53 -2.92
CA LYS A 147 13.13 -19.84 -2.30
C LYS A 147 12.40 -19.81 -0.93
N HIS A 148 12.38 -18.67 -0.25
CA HIS A 148 11.66 -18.52 1.02
C HIS A 148 10.14 -18.31 0.82
N CYS A 149 9.71 -17.96 -0.41
CA CYS A 149 8.29 -17.81 -0.73
C CYS A 149 7.64 -19.11 -1.25
N GLU A 150 8.43 -20.18 -1.43
CA GLU A 150 7.94 -21.47 -1.95
C GLU A 150 7.28 -22.33 -0.86
N ILE A 151 7.48 -21.99 0.42
CA ILE A 151 6.98 -22.77 1.55
C ILE A 151 5.44 -22.70 1.68
N ASP A 152 4.80 -21.68 1.13
CA ASP A 152 3.35 -21.45 1.30
C ASP A 152 2.47 -22.09 0.21
N LEU A 153 3.04 -22.85 -0.74
CA LEU A 153 2.31 -23.40 -1.88
C LEU A 153 2.10 -24.94 -1.82
N GLU A 154 2.66 -25.63 -0.83
CA GLU A 154 2.53 -27.11 -0.75
C GLU A 154 1.29 -27.59 0.02
N GLU A 155 0.43 -26.71 0.55
CA GLU A 155 -0.78 -27.08 1.30
C GLU A 155 -2.08 -26.81 0.54
N GLY A 156 -2.12 -26.92 -0.79
CA GLY A 156 -3.31 -26.59 -1.57
C GLY A 156 -3.47 -27.34 -2.90
N GLU A 157 -3.01 -28.58 -3.02
CA GLU A 157 -3.44 -29.47 -4.08
C GLU A 157 -4.69 -30.27 -3.64
N ASP A 158 -5.80 -29.58 -3.49
CA ASP A 158 -7.12 -30.21 -3.53
C ASP A 158 -7.79 -29.88 -4.87
N ASP A 159 -7.70 -30.88 -5.73
CA ASP A 159 -8.61 -31.29 -6.78
C ASP A 159 -9.83 -30.37 -7.04
N ALA A 160 -9.74 -29.58 -8.10
CA ALA A 160 -10.93 -29.16 -8.83
C ALA A 160 -10.60 -28.99 -10.31
N SER A 161 -10.59 -30.11 -11.01
CA SER A 161 -10.91 -30.20 -12.43
C SER A 161 -12.22 -29.48 -12.69
N THR A 162 -12.17 -28.23 -13.16
CA THR A 162 -13.32 -27.65 -13.87
C THR A 162 -12.82 -26.69 -14.94
N SER A 163 -12.90 -27.22 -16.15
CA SER A 163 -12.92 -26.52 -17.42
C SER A 163 -13.78 -25.26 -17.37
N LEU A 164 -13.18 -24.09 -17.59
CA LEU A 164 -13.89 -22.92 -18.06
C LEU A 164 -13.16 -22.33 -19.27
N GLY A 165 -13.88 -22.37 -20.37
CA GLY A 165 -13.44 -22.03 -21.70
C GLY A 165 -13.02 -20.57 -21.84
N ARG A 166 -12.10 -20.38 -22.77
CA ARG A 166 -11.73 -19.10 -23.36
C ARG A 166 -12.95 -18.44 -24.01
N MET A 167 -13.18 -17.20 -23.67
CA MET A 167 -13.77 -16.21 -24.56
C MET A 167 -12.80 -15.02 -24.66
#